data_280f27933c876fe8ee5be9044e66c4e8
#
_entry.id   280f27933c876fe8ee5be9044e66c4e8
#
_cell.length_a   1.000
_cell.length_b   1.000
_cell.length_c   1.000
_cell.angle_alpha   90.00
_cell.angle_beta   90.00
_cell.angle_gamma   90.00
#
_symmetry.space_group_name_H-M   'P 1'
#
loop_
_entity.id
_entity.type
_entity.pdbx_description
1 polymer ?
#
loop_
_entity_poly.entity_id
_entity_poly.type
_entity_poly.pdbx_seq_one_letter_code
_entity_poly.pdbx_strand_id
1 'polypeptide(L)'
;GEVLIPHGDTELETGDLVTVVLQSGAFGNVIELFSGSESRFPLEFGKNVAVIINSEDHIKNLNESEFYTINTKAEELIIFSNDEVFSDGKESNEETFSAILKDQEFQIIQNQKNSLKDIENKINELSIGTLVVPIVEEDVKKSYIKTIINFSNNKNIPVLFSRGSSPYQTIGILANDNFDQNSPTLIAFDLAVSLSAKIVSLKTEQPKFLTQENPDLARQVIDKLQDIALSHETQLDIISSEGNEAKTFIENSNKFDLSVVGKDLSSGWQSKKISEYISVNSKSSVLYIPN
;
A
#
# COMPACT_ATOMS: atom_id res chain seq x y z
N GLY A 1 1.63 32.71 -23.08
CA GLY A 1 1.50 32.93 -21.66
C GLY A 1 2.49 33.97 -21.20
N GLU A 2 2.08 34.85 -20.37
CA GLU A 2 2.93 35.85 -19.71
C GLU A 2 3.71 35.18 -18.58
N VAL A 3 5.01 35.46 -18.46
CA VAL A 3 5.82 34.92 -17.35
C VAL A 3 5.83 35.96 -16.25
N LEU A 4 5.23 35.64 -15.12
CA LEU A 4 5.21 36.45 -13.92
C LEU A 4 6.24 35.94 -12.91
N ILE A 5 6.98 36.84 -12.29
CA ILE A 5 7.78 36.52 -11.09
C ILE A 5 6.86 36.72 -9.89
N PRO A 6 6.51 35.63 -9.15
CA PRO A 6 5.55 35.75 -8.06
C PRO A 6 6.12 36.54 -6.89
N HIS A 7 5.27 37.35 -6.27
CA HIS A 7 5.47 38.08 -5.02
C HIS A 7 4.55 37.46 -3.94
N GLY A 8 4.70 37.89 -2.67
CA GLY A 8 3.96 37.30 -1.57
C GLY A 8 2.43 37.48 -1.60
N ASP A 9 1.92 38.30 -2.52
CA ASP A 9 0.49 38.56 -2.78
C ASP A 9 -0.01 37.98 -4.12
N THR A 10 0.85 37.21 -4.83
CA THR A 10 0.47 36.55 -6.07
C THR A 10 -0.39 35.34 -5.80
N GLU A 11 -1.60 35.32 -6.32
CA GLU A 11 -2.50 34.17 -6.25
C GLU A 11 -2.25 33.25 -7.46
N LEU A 12 -2.17 31.93 -7.19
CA LEU A 12 -2.06 30.89 -8.22
C LEU A 12 -3.45 30.37 -8.59
N GLU A 13 -3.71 30.27 -9.88
CA GLU A 13 -4.97 29.76 -10.39
C GLU A 13 -4.82 28.36 -10.97
N THR A 14 -5.92 27.61 -11.05
CA THR A 14 -5.94 26.28 -11.68
C THR A 14 -5.52 26.36 -13.15
N GLY A 15 -4.43 25.67 -13.48
CA GLY A 15 -3.87 25.67 -14.84
C GLY A 15 -2.59 26.50 -14.99
N ASP A 16 -2.16 27.18 -13.93
CA ASP A 16 -0.89 27.90 -13.93
C ASP A 16 0.30 26.93 -13.94
N LEU A 17 1.33 27.24 -14.74
CA LEU A 17 2.59 26.51 -14.78
C LEU A 17 3.60 27.21 -13.89
N VAL A 18 3.93 26.61 -12.76
CA VAL A 18 4.90 27.15 -11.80
C VAL A 18 6.29 26.53 -12.02
N THR A 19 7.31 27.38 -12.23
CA THR A 19 8.70 26.95 -12.30
C THR A 19 9.43 27.37 -11.05
N VAL A 20 9.93 26.40 -10.27
CA VAL A 20 10.66 26.67 -9.02
C VAL A 20 12.12 26.29 -9.20
N VAL A 21 13.02 27.21 -8.88
CA VAL A 21 14.47 26.99 -8.88
C VAL A 21 14.93 26.78 -7.45
N LEU A 22 15.48 25.60 -7.15
CA LEU A 22 15.83 25.19 -5.80
C LEU A 22 17.30 24.82 -5.68
N GLN A 23 17.82 24.95 -4.47
CA GLN A 23 19.09 24.32 -4.12
C GLN A 23 18.88 22.81 -3.94
N SER A 24 19.94 22.03 -4.25
CA SER A 24 19.92 20.58 -4.05
C SER A 24 19.55 20.23 -2.61
N GLY A 25 18.46 19.46 -2.43
CA GLY A 25 17.92 19.05 -1.11
C GLY A 25 16.60 19.73 -0.70
N ALA A 26 16.22 20.87 -1.31
CA ALA A 26 14.96 21.54 -0.99
C ALA A 26 13.75 21.10 -1.84
N PHE A 27 13.96 20.15 -2.76
CA PHE A 27 12.94 19.74 -3.73
C PHE A 27 11.73 19.05 -3.08
N GLY A 28 11.97 18.22 -2.07
CA GLY A 28 10.90 17.54 -1.31
C GLY A 28 9.94 18.53 -0.65
N ASN A 29 10.48 19.50 0.09
CA ASN A 29 9.69 20.50 0.82
C ASN A 29 8.81 21.36 -0.08
N VAL A 30 9.23 21.58 -1.32
CA VAL A 30 8.48 22.41 -2.27
C VAL A 30 7.39 21.61 -2.97
N ILE A 31 7.65 20.35 -3.33
CA ILE A 31 6.58 19.45 -3.81
C ILE A 31 5.49 19.34 -2.77
N GLU A 32 5.84 19.19 -1.49
CA GLU A 32 4.90 19.11 -0.37
C GLU A 32 4.08 20.38 -0.21
N LEU A 33 4.70 21.56 -0.30
CA LEU A 33 4.02 22.85 -0.28
C LEU A 33 2.97 23.00 -1.42
N PHE A 34 3.27 22.50 -2.61
CA PHE A 34 2.38 22.58 -3.74
C PHE A 34 1.39 21.41 -3.84
N SER A 35 1.70 20.29 -3.21
CA SER A 35 0.84 19.09 -3.23
C SER A 35 -0.24 19.10 -2.15
N GLY A 36 -0.11 19.98 -1.15
CA GLY A 36 -0.89 19.92 0.09
C GLY A 36 -0.43 18.78 0.99
N SER A 37 -0.48 18.97 2.30
CA SER A 37 -0.12 17.95 3.31
C SER A 37 -1.15 16.83 3.45
N GLU A 38 -2.10 16.70 2.52
CA GLU A 38 -3.12 15.68 2.58
C GLU A 38 -2.65 14.39 1.92
N SER A 39 -2.69 13.30 2.68
CA SER A 39 -2.54 11.94 2.14
C SER A 39 -3.42 11.73 0.92
N ARG A 40 -2.85 11.25 -0.19
CA ARG A 40 -3.55 11.05 -1.46
C ARG A 40 -3.89 9.59 -1.71
N PHE A 41 -3.24 8.69 -1.02
CA PHE A 41 -3.49 7.27 -1.17
C PHE A 41 -4.89 6.89 -0.61
N PRO A 42 -5.73 6.12 -1.30
CA PRO A 42 -5.52 5.45 -2.58
C PRO A 42 -6.00 6.23 -3.83
N LEU A 43 -6.40 7.51 -3.70
CA LEU A 43 -7.08 8.30 -4.75
C LEU A 43 -6.33 8.37 -6.09
N GLU A 44 -5.00 8.25 -6.07
CA GLU A 44 -4.20 8.24 -7.30
C GLU A 44 -4.43 6.99 -8.16
N PHE A 45 -4.88 5.90 -7.54
CA PHE A 45 -5.20 4.64 -8.20
C PHE A 45 -6.70 4.49 -8.49
N GLY A 46 -7.55 5.09 -7.66
CA GLY A 46 -9.00 5.07 -7.73
C GLY A 46 -9.63 5.40 -6.38
N LYS A 47 -10.95 5.56 -6.37
CA LYS A 47 -11.66 6.09 -5.20
C LYS A 47 -12.16 5.00 -4.25
N ASN A 48 -12.38 3.78 -4.76
CA ASN A 48 -13.07 2.72 -4.05
C ASN A 48 -12.14 1.56 -3.68
N VAL A 49 -12.44 0.91 -2.59
CA VAL A 49 -11.80 -0.35 -2.17
C VAL A 49 -12.67 -1.51 -2.60
N ALA A 50 -12.07 -2.51 -3.28
CA ALA A 50 -12.75 -3.75 -3.63
C ALA A 50 -12.22 -4.90 -2.79
N VAL A 51 -13.11 -5.78 -2.29
CA VAL A 51 -12.74 -7.01 -1.58
C VAL A 51 -13.31 -8.24 -2.27
N ILE A 52 -12.54 -9.33 -2.30
CA ILE A 52 -12.95 -10.61 -2.90
C ILE A 52 -13.38 -11.56 -1.79
N ILE A 53 -14.66 -11.97 -1.78
CA ILE A 53 -15.21 -12.94 -0.82
C ILE A 53 -15.63 -14.20 -1.58
N ASN A 54 -14.79 -15.23 -1.54
CA ASN A 54 -14.99 -16.50 -2.25
C ASN A 54 -15.36 -17.66 -1.31
N SER A 55 -15.30 -17.47 0.00
CA SER A 55 -15.62 -18.48 1.01
C SER A 55 -16.04 -17.80 2.32
N GLU A 56 -16.70 -18.55 3.20
CA GLU A 56 -17.06 -18.08 4.54
C GLU A 56 -15.83 -17.65 5.35
N ASP A 57 -14.70 -18.31 5.16
CA ASP A 57 -13.45 -17.95 5.86
C ASP A 57 -12.97 -16.54 5.50
N HIS A 58 -13.27 -16.05 4.31
CA HIS A 58 -12.92 -14.70 3.87
C HIS A 58 -13.71 -13.60 4.59
N ILE A 59 -14.87 -13.95 5.18
CA ILE A 59 -15.71 -13.01 5.91
C ILE A 59 -14.98 -12.37 7.09
N LYS A 60 -14.09 -13.11 7.73
CA LYS A 60 -13.26 -12.61 8.84
C LYS A 60 -12.42 -11.40 8.47
N ASN A 61 -12.08 -11.27 7.19
CA ASN A 61 -11.25 -10.18 6.66
C ASN A 61 -12.08 -8.95 6.26
N LEU A 62 -13.42 -9.00 6.32
CA LEU A 62 -14.26 -7.84 6.04
C LEU A 62 -14.02 -6.70 7.03
N ASN A 63 -13.83 -7.01 8.31
CA ASN A 63 -13.51 -6.00 9.33
C ASN A 63 -12.21 -5.24 8.99
N GLU A 64 -11.21 -5.92 8.43
CA GLU A 64 -9.98 -5.28 7.99
C GLU A 64 -10.20 -4.42 6.73
N SER A 65 -11.06 -4.89 5.82
CA SER A 65 -11.44 -4.12 4.62
C SER A 65 -12.21 -2.86 4.99
N GLU A 66 -13.15 -2.95 5.95
CA GLU A 66 -13.88 -1.82 6.51
C GLU A 66 -12.91 -0.83 7.17
N PHE A 67 -12.06 -1.32 8.08
CA PHE A 67 -11.05 -0.50 8.75
C PHE A 67 -10.18 0.25 7.74
N TYR A 68 -9.70 -0.44 6.70
CA TYR A 68 -8.87 0.15 5.66
C TYR A 68 -9.64 1.22 4.87
N THR A 69 -10.89 0.96 4.49
CA THR A 69 -11.72 1.91 3.75
C THR A 69 -12.01 3.18 4.56
N ILE A 70 -12.42 3.03 5.81
CA ILE A 70 -12.77 4.17 6.69
C ILE A 70 -11.54 5.05 7.01
N ASN A 71 -10.38 4.43 7.21
CA ASN A 71 -9.17 5.14 7.64
C ASN A 71 -8.24 5.57 6.49
N THR A 72 -8.64 5.36 5.25
CA THR A 72 -7.98 5.92 4.07
C THR A 72 -8.87 6.97 3.41
N LYS A 73 -8.47 7.51 2.27
CA LYS A 73 -9.31 8.44 1.49
C LYS A 73 -10.28 7.73 0.54
N ALA A 74 -10.55 6.43 0.76
CA ALA A 74 -11.50 5.69 -0.06
C ALA A 74 -12.95 6.12 0.21
N GLU A 75 -13.76 6.15 -0.86
CA GLU A 75 -15.14 6.61 -0.78
C GLU A 75 -16.10 5.46 -0.41
N GLU A 76 -15.91 4.27 -1.00
CA GLU A 76 -16.84 3.15 -0.89
C GLU A 76 -16.12 1.79 -0.82
N LEU A 77 -16.75 0.83 -0.14
CA LEU A 77 -16.33 -0.57 -0.13
C LEU A 77 -17.19 -1.39 -1.10
N ILE A 78 -16.55 -2.06 -2.07
CA ILE A 78 -17.21 -2.90 -3.07
C ILE A 78 -16.87 -4.36 -2.79
N ILE A 79 -17.89 -5.18 -2.54
CA ILE A 79 -17.73 -6.59 -2.20
C ILE A 79 -18.03 -7.43 -3.43
N PHE A 80 -17.01 -8.07 -3.99
CA PHE A 80 -17.18 -9.11 -5.00
C PHE A 80 -17.43 -10.46 -4.32
N SER A 81 -18.67 -10.92 -4.33
CA SER A 81 -19.06 -12.17 -3.68
C SER A 81 -19.54 -13.21 -4.68
N ASN A 82 -19.27 -14.49 -4.39
CA ASN A 82 -19.82 -15.62 -5.13
C ASN A 82 -21.14 -16.04 -4.50
N ASP A 83 -22.14 -16.41 -5.32
CA ASP A 83 -23.45 -16.90 -4.85
C ASP A 83 -23.34 -18.19 -4.01
N GLU A 84 -22.25 -18.95 -4.18
CA GLU A 84 -22.02 -20.22 -3.47
C GLU A 84 -21.46 -20.03 -2.04
N VAL A 85 -21.04 -18.82 -1.64
CA VAL A 85 -20.42 -18.57 -0.32
C VAL A 85 -21.38 -18.91 0.83
N PHE A 86 -22.70 -18.79 0.61
CA PHE A 86 -23.75 -19.02 1.62
C PHE A 86 -24.78 -20.06 1.15
N SER A 87 -24.33 -21.15 0.55
CA SER A 87 -25.17 -22.16 -0.05
C SER A 87 -26.12 -22.91 0.91
N ASP A 88 -25.99 -22.72 2.21
CA ASP A 88 -26.84 -23.40 3.21
C ASP A 88 -28.18 -22.69 3.54
N GLY A 89 -28.57 -21.67 2.79
CA GLY A 89 -29.93 -21.11 2.78
C GLY A 89 -30.38 -20.40 4.06
N LYS A 90 -29.46 -19.92 4.89
CA LYS A 90 -29.81 -19.36 6.21
C LYS A 90 -29.93 -17.83 6.24
N GLU A 91 -29.17 -17.10 5.45
CA GLU A 91 -29.26 -15.62 5.41
C GLU A 91 -28.82 -15.12 4.04
N SER A 92 -29.32 -13.96 3.62
CA SER A 92 -28.81 -13.34 2.38
C SER A 92 -27.38 -12.80 2.60
N ASN A 93 -26.56 -12.78 1.56
CA ASN A 93 -25.22 -12.18 1.62
C ASN A 93 -25.25 -10.76 2.20
N GLU A 94 -26.29 -10.00 1.85
CA GLU A 94 -26.50 -8.62 2.29
C GLU A 94 -26.73 -8.50 3.80
N GLU A 95 -27.54 -9.39 4.39
CA GLU A 95 -27.79 -9.41 5.85
C GLU A 95 -26.52 -9.76 6.62
N THR A 96 -25.76 -10.75 6.14
CA THR A 96 -24.49 -11.15 6.77
C THR A 96 -23.46 -10.04 6.72
N PHE A 97 -23.29 -9.40 5.56
CA PHE A 97 -22.32 -8.29 5.41
C PHE A 97 -22.74 -7.07 6.21
N SER A 98 -24.03 -6.71 6.22
CA SER A 98 -24.57 -5.61 7.02
C SER A 98 -24.41 -5.83 8.52
N ALA A 99 -24.43 -7.07 8.99
CA ALA A 99 -24.19 -7.39 10.40
C ALA A 99 -22.72 -7.16 10.82
N ILE A 100 -21.79 -7.24 9.88
CA ILE A 100 -20.34 -7.09 10.10
C ILE A 100 -19.91 -5.64 9.87
N LEU A 101 -20.33 -5.07 8.74
CA LEU A 101 -19.98 -3.71 8.29
C LEU A 101 -20.97 -2.71 8.89
N LYS A 102 -20.64 -2.15 10.05
CA LYS A 102 -21.57 -1.32 10.81
C LYS A 102 -21.56 0.15 10.39
N ASP A 103 -20.39 0.64 10.01
CA ASP A 103 -20.11 2.07 9.84
C ASP A 103 -19.76 2.44 8.38
N GLN A 104 -19.79 1.47 7.46
CA GLN A 104 -19.38 1.69 6.07
C GLN A 104 -20.51 1.36 5.10
N GLU A 105 -20.81 2.29 4.19
CA GLU A 105 -21.63 1.98 3.02
C GLU A 105 -20.87 1.04 2.08
N PHE A 106 -21.57 0.04 1.55
CA PHE A 106 -20.96 -0.95 0.67
C PHE A 106 -21.89 -1.33 -0.49
N GLN A 107 -21.29 -1.73 -1.60
CA GLN A 107 -21.98 -2.30 -2.74
C GLN A 107 -21.61 -3.77 -2.89
N ILE A 108 -22.60 -4.64 -3.13
CA ILE A 108 -22.36 -6.05 -3.43
C ILE A 108 -22.45 -6.28 -4.93
N ILE A 109 -21.44 -6.92 -5.49
CA ILE A 109 -21.43 -7.40 -6.86
C ILE A 109 -21.37 -8.91 -6.83
N GLN A 110 -22.51 -9.52 -7.17
CA GLN A 110 -22.61 -10.97 -7.27
C GLN A 110 -22.05 -11.43 -8.61
N ASN A 111 -21.10 -12.36 -8.59
CA ASN A 111 -20.49 -12.95 -9.76
C ASN A 111 -20.42 -14.47 -9.62
N GLN A 112 -20.89 -15.21 -10.64
CA GLN A 112 -20.87 -16.67 -10.63
C GLN A 112 -19.47 -17.28 -10.62
N LYS A 113 -18.41 -16.54 -10.95
CA LYS A 113 -17.05 -17.06 -11.09
C LYS A 113 -15.97 -16.31 -10.33
N ASN A 114 -16.27 -15.13 -9.75
CA ASN A 114 -15.29 -14.27 -9.07
C ASN A 114 -13.87 -14.35 -9.64
N SER A 115 -13.77 -14.38 -10.97
CA SER A 115 -12.48 -14.42 -11.62
C SER A 115 -11.88 -13.01 -11.60
N LEU A 116 -10.56 -12.92 -11.50
CA LEU A 116 -9.85 -11.64 -11.67
C LEU A 116 -10.25 -10.90 -12.95
N LYS A 117 -10.70 -11.65 -13.98
CA LYS A 117 -11.19 -11.09 -15.22
C LYS A 117 -12.50 -10.33 -15.08
N ASP A 118 -13.39 -10.76 -14.18
CA ASP A 118 -14.65 -10.05 -13.94
C ASP A 118 -14.38 -8.75 -13.19
N ILE A 119 -13.45 -8.78 -12.24
CA ILE A 119 -12.95 -7.57 -11.56
C ILE A 119 -12.28 -6.63 -12.57
N GLU A 120 -11.40 -7.17 -13.43
CA GLU A 120 -10.71 -6.42 -14.48
C GLU A 120 -11.68 -5.58 -15.34
N ASN A 121 -12.81 -6.15 -15.72
CA ASN A 121 -13.81 -5.47 -16.54
C ASN A 121 -14.50 -4.31 -15.80
N LYS A 122 -14.51 -4.33 -14.48
CA LYS A 122 -15.20 -3.34 -13.62
C LYS A 122 -14.28 -2.31 -12.95
N ILE A 123 -12.96 -2.49 -13.03
CA ILE A 123 -11.98 -1.62 -12.36
C ILE A 123 -12.22 -0.15 -12.68
N ASN A 124 -12.32 0.20 -13.97
CA ASN A 124 -12.48 1.58 -14.42
C ASN A 124 -13.91 2.10 -14.16
N GLU A 125 -14.93 1.26 -14.38
CA GLU A 125 -16.33 1.60 -14.14
C GLU A 125 -16.57 1.96 -12.67
N LEU A 126 -15.99 1.17 -11.77
CA LEU A 126 -16.15 1.31 -10.32
C LEU A 126 -15.02 2.12 -9.67
N SER A 127 -14.11 2.67 -10.44
CA SER A 127 -12.99 3.47 -9.91
C SER A 127 -12.23 2.78 -8.76
N ILE A 128 -11.90 1.48 -8.93
CA ILE A 128 -11.25 0.69 -7.87
C ILE A 128 -9.81 1.15 -7.70
N GLY A 129 -9.47 1.65 -6.52
CA GLY A 129 -8.15 2.15 -6.13
C GLY A 129 -7.32 1.16 -5.32
N THR A 130 -7.96 0.17 -4.69
CA THR A 130 -7.27 -0.90 -3.97
C THR A 130 -8.09 -2.19 -4.05
N LEU A 131 -7.43 -3.30 -4.31
CA LEU A 131 -8.03 -4.64 -4.26
C LEU A 131 -7.61 -5.36 -2.97
N VAL A 132 -8.57 -5.72 -2.13
CA VAL A 132 -8.33 -6.53 -0.93
C VAL A 132 -8.52 -8.01 -1.27
N VAL A 133 -7.50 -8.79 -0.98
CA VAL A 133 -7.47 -10.23 -1.20
C VAL A 133 -7.27 -10.93 0.14
N PRO A 134 -8.31 -11.55 0.71
CA PRO A 134 -8.19 -12.31 1.95
C PRO A 134 -7.21 -13.48 1.83
N ILE A 135 -6.38 -13.63 2.86
CA ILE A 135 -5.40 -14.70 3.00
C ILE A 135 -5.69 -15.42 4.32
N VAL A 136 -6.43 -16.51 4.26
CA VAL A 136 -6.96 -17.17 5.46
C VAL A 136 -6.27 -18.47 5.83
N GLU A 137 -5.48 -19.04 4.93
CA GLU A 137 -4.84 -20.34 5.16
C GLU A 137 -3.33 -20.27 4.96
N GLU A 138 -2.59 -21.05 5.78
CA GLU A 138 -1.15 -21.25 5.62
C GLU A 138 -0.79 -21.87 4.25
N ASP A 139 -1.78 -22.47 3.59
CA ASP A 139 -1.66 -23.17 2.28
C ASP A 139 -1.92 -22.29 1.05
N VAL A 140 -1.97 -20.95 1.17
CA VAL A 140 -2.12 -20.11 -0.02
C VAL A 140 -0.97 -20.37 -0.98
N LYS A 141 -1.31 -21.02 -2.11
CA LYS A 141 -0.33 -21.38 -3.12
C LYS A 141 0.42 -20.14 -3.59
N LYS A 142 1.73 -20.17 -3.51
CA LYS A 142 2.62 -19.13 -4.05
C LYS A 142 2.22 -18.67 -5.46
N SER A 143 1.69 -19.61 -6.29
CA SER A 143 1.19 -19.32 -7.62
C SER A 143 -0.01 -18.36 -7.63
N TYR A 144 -0.89 -18.43 -6.64
CA TYR A 144 -2.03 -17.53 -6.51
C TYR A 144 -1.58 -16.09 -6.22
N ILE A 145 -0.76 -15.89 -5.19
CA ILE A 145 -0.21 -14.56 -4.86
C ILE A 145 0.54 -13.98 -6.06
N LYS A 146 1.34 -14.77 -6.76
CA LYS A 146 2.02 -14.34 -7.97
C LYS A 146 1.06 -13.90 -9.07
N THR A 147 -0.06 -14.60 -9.25
CA THR A 147 -1.09 -14.21 -10.22
C THR A 147 -1.71 -12.87 -9.85
N ILE A 148 -2.02 -12.66 -8.57
CA ILE A 148 -2.55 -11.38 -8.07
C ILE A 148 -1.54 -10.24 -8.25
N ILE A 149 -0.27 -10.45 -7.92
CA ILE A 149 0.80 -9.46 -8.12
C ILE A 149 0.94 -9.10 -9.62
N ASN A 150 0.88 -10.09 -10.50
CA ASN A 150 0.91 -9.82 -11.95
C ASN A 150 -0.32 -9.02 -12.41
N PHE A 151 -1.49 -9.33 -11.87
CA PHE A 151 -2.72 -8.57 -12.13
C PHE A 151 -2.58 -7.13 -11.63
N SER A 152 -2.12 -6.91 -10.41
CA SER A 152 -1.83 -5.62 -9.82
C SER A 152 -0.91 -4.77 -10.73
N ASN A 153 0.22 -5.33 -11.15
CA ASN A 153 1.16 -4.64 -12.04
C ASN A 153 0.56 -4.30 -13.41
N ASN A 154 -0.25 -5.22 -13.98
CA ASN A 154 -0.84 -5.01 -15.31
C ASN A 154 -1.95 -3.96 -15.29
N LYS A 155 -2.65 -3.82 -14.17
CA LYS A 155 -3.78 -2.89 -14.01
C LYS A 155 -3.42 -1.63 -13.25
N ASN A 156 -2.21 -1.54 -12.76
CA ASN A 156 -1.73 -0.44 -11.91
C ASN A 156 -2.64 -0.21 -10.69
N ILE A 157 -2.96 -1.29 -9.97
CA ILE A 157 -3.83 -1.25 -8.79
C ILE A 157 -3.11 -1.86 -7.60
N PRO A 158 -2.99 -1.14 -6.46
CA PRO A 158 -2.53 -1.67 -5.19
C PRO A 158 -3.36 -2.87 -4.73
N VAL A 159 -2.69 -3.84 -4.13
CA VAL A 159 -3.34 -5.03 -3.57
C VAL A 159 -3.00 -5.19 -2.09
N LEU A 160 -4.02 -5.23 -1.25
CA LEU A 160 -3.91 -5.58 0.15
C LEU A 160 -4.14 -7.08 0.33
N PHE A 161 -3.09 -7.84 0.60
CA PHE A 161 -3.18 -9.23 1.06
C PHE A 161 -3.56 -9.23 2.55
N SER A 162 -4.85 -9.31 2.80
CA SER A 162 -5.44 -9.18 4.13
C SER A 162 -5.27 -10.47 4.95
N ARG A 163 -4.75 -10.33 6.16
CA ARG A 163 -4.57 -11.42 7.15
C ARG A 163 -5.28 -11.14 8.48
N GLY A 164 -6.12 -10.10 8.53
CA GLY A 164 -6.85 -9.73 9.73
C GLY A 164 -5.98 -9.05 10.78
N SER A 165 -4.93 -8.33 10.37
CA SER A 165 -3.98 -7.68 11.30
C SER A 165 -4.33 -6.23 11.66
N SER A 166 -5.50 -5.71 11.22
CA SER A 166 -6.00 -4.41 11.68
C SER A 166 -6.34 -4.43 13.18
N PRO A 167 -6.25 -3.30 13.90
CA PRO A 167 -5.87 -1.95 13.42
C PRO A 167 -4.38 -1.79 13.17
N TYR A 168 -4.02 -0.99 12.16
CA TYR A 168 -2.63 -0.78 11.78
C TYR A 168 -1.98 0.34 12.60
N GLN A 169 -1.28 -0.01 13.65
CA GLN A 169 -0.52 0.93 14.50
C GLN A 169 0.95 0.99 14.10
N THR A 170 1.44 -0.04 13.41
CA THR A 170 2.84 -0.14 13.00
C THR A 170 2.92 -0.61 11.55
N ILE A 171 3.53 0.22 10.70
CA ILE A 171 3.75 -0.07 9.28
C ILE A 171 5.21 -0.41 9.05
N GLY A 172 5.48 -1.61 8.52
CA GLY A 172 6.82 -2.08 8.17
C GLY A 172 7.16 -1.78 6.71
N ILE A 173 8.34 -1.20 6.45
CA ILE A 173 8.90 -0.97 5.11
C ILE A 173 10.34 -1.47 5.01
N LEU A 174 10.78 -1.73 3.77
CA LEU A 174 12.21 -1.91 3.48
C LEU A 174 12.86 -0.56 3.21
N ALA A 175 14.01 -0.30 3.82
CA ALA A 175 14.80 0.89 3.52
C ALA A 175 15.40 0.75 2.12
N ASN A 176 14.99 1.58 1.19
CA ASN A 176 15.50 1.65 -0.19
C ASN A 176 15.70 3.10 -0.63
N ASP A 177 16.31 3.30 -1.77
CA ASP A 177 16.63 4.60 -2.35
C ASP A 177 15.55 5.13 -3.32
N ASN A 178 14.43 4.42 -3.44
CA ASN A 178 13.31 4.85 -4.26
C ASN A 178 12.34 5.73 -3.45
N PHE A 179 12.34 7.02 -3.80
CA PHE A 179 11.48 8.05 -3.22
C PHE A 179 10.61 8.71 -4.30
N ASP A 180 10.28 7.97 -5.37
CA ASP A 180 9.34 8.45 -6.38
C ASP A 180 7.94 8.59 -5.78
N GLN A 181 7.11 9.43 -6.36
CA GLN A 181 5.80 9.82 -5.82
C GLN A 181 4.89 8.64 -5.46
N ASN A 182 4.89 7.57 -6.25
CA ASN A 182 4.10 6.37 -6.02
C ASN A 182 4.96 5.21 -5.48
N SER A 183 6.09 5.53 -4.85
CA SER A 183 6.92 4.50 -4.25
C SER A 183 6.25 3.88 -3.01
N PRO A 184 6.50 2.60 -2.73
CA PRO A 184 6.00 1.97 -1.50
C PRO A 184 6.36 2.74 -0.24
N THR A 185 7.54 3.38 -0.23
CA THR A 185 8.01 4.19 0.89
C THR A 185 7.10 5.40 1.13
N LEU A 186 6.84 6.23 0.11
CA LEU A 186 6.00 7.42 0.27
C LEU A 186 4.56 7.07 0.58
N ILE A 187 4.01 6.03 -0.08
CA ILE A 187 2.67 5.53 0.23
C ILE A 187 2.57 5.04 1.68
N ALA A 188 3.62 4.41 2.22
CA ALA A 188 3.63 4.00 3.62
C ALA A 188 3.58 5.20 4.57
N PHE A 189 4.29 6.30 4.28
CA PHE A 189 4.20 7.52 5.07
C PHE A 189 2.82 8.19 4.95
N ASP A 190 2.23 8.26 3.77
CA ASP A 190 0.86 8.73 3.57
C ASP A 190 -0.16 7.94 4.40
N LEU A 191 -0.04 6.62 4.39
CA LEU A 191 -0.87 5.74 5.21
C LEU A 191 -0.61 5.95 6.70
N ALA A 192 0.65 6.12 7.12
CA ALA A 192 0.98 6.34 8.51
C ALA A 192 0.32 7.62 9.06
N VAL A 193 0.27 8.68 8.27
CA VAL A 193 -0.46 9.91 8.61
C VAL A 193 -1.96 9.62 8.76
N SER A 194 -2.58 9.00 7.75
CA SER A 194 -4.03 8.69 7.76
C SER A 194 -4.44 7.79 8.93
N LEU A 195 -3.59 6.82 9.27
CA LEU A 195 -3.84 5.80 10.29
C LEU A 195 -3.32 6.19 11.68
N SER A 196 -2.62 7.32 11.80
CA SER A 196 -1.86 7.69 13.02
C SER A 196 -0.92 6.57 13.46
N ALA A 197 -0.28 5.91 12.49
CA ALA A 197 0.61 4.78 12.70
C ALA A 197 2.09 5.23 12.72
N LYS A 198 2.95 4.42 13.33
CA LYS A 198 4.38 4.60 13.22
C LYS A 198 4.97 3.79 12.07
N ILE A 199 6.05 4.28 11.50
CA ILE A 199 6.83 3.55 10.49
C ILE A 199 7.98 2.81 11.17
N VAL A 200 8.19 1.57 10.78
CA VAL A 200 9.40 0.79 11.09
C VAL A 200 10.10 0.44 9.79
N SER A 201 11.23 1.07 9.54
CA SER A 201 12.04 0.80 8.35
C SER A 201 13.11 -0.24 8.68
N LEU A 202 13.11 -1.32 7.93
CA LEU A 202 14.14 -2.35 8.04
C LEU A 202 15.25 -2.08 7.03
N LYS A 203 16.47 -1.92 7.52
CA LYS A 203 17.69 -1.86 6.74
C LYS A 203 18.50 -3.11 6.92
N THR A 204 18.87 -3.77 5.82
CA THR A 204 19.79 -4.91 5.87
C THR A 204 21.16 -4.51 5.35
N GLU A 205 22.19 -4.84 6.11
CA GLU A 205 23.57 -4.70 5.69
C GLU A 205 24.06 -6.02 5.09
N GLN A 206 24.55 -5.97 3.86
CA GLN A 206 25.17 -7.17 3.28
C GLN A 206 26.54 -7.40 3.91
N PRO A 207 26.93 -8.67 4.10
CA PRO A 207 28.26 -8.97 4.62
C PRO A 207 29.36 -8.30 3.77
N LYS A 208 30.31 -7.64 4.42
CA LYS A 208 31.37 -6.82 3.79
C LYS A 208 32.19 -7.51 2.70
N PHE A 209 32.16 -8.85 2.66
CA PHE A 209 32.85 -9.64 1.63
C PHE A 209 32.04 -9.85 0.34
N LEU A 210 30.72 -9.49 0.34
CA LEU A 210 29.85 -9.64 -0.83
C LEU A 210 29.67 -8.35 -1.63
N THR A 211 29.77 -7.21 -0.98
CA THR A 211 29.59 -5.90 -1.66
C THR A 211 30.51 -4.85 -1.05
N GLN A 212 31.07 -3.99 -1.91
CA GLN A 212 31.56 -2.68 -1.49
C GLN A 212 30.34 -1.74 -1.42
N GLU A 213 29.49 -1.91 -0.40
CA GLU A 213 28.46 -0.90 -0.16
C GLU A 213 29.16 0.42 0.12
N ASN A 214 28.74 1.45 -0.62
CA ASN A 214 29.18 2.79 -0.32
C ASN A 214 28.48 3.24 0.97
N PRO A 215 29.19 3.37 2.12
CA PRO A 215 28.58 3.73 3.39
C PRO A 215 27.87 5.09 3.33
N ASP A 216 28.28 5.96 2.42
CA ASP A 216 27.65 7.27 2.21
C ASP A 216 26.27 7.12 1.59
N LEU A 217 26.05 6.16 0.69
CA LEU A 217 24.74 5.92 0.08
C LEU A 217 23.73 5.39 1.12
N ALA A 218 24.18 4.44 1.93
CA ALA A 218 23.36 3.87 2.99
C ALA A 218 22.93 4.93 4.02
N ARG A 219 23.81 5.89 4.31
CA ARG A 219 23.51 7.01 5.20
C ARG A 219 22.52 7.99 4.56
N GLN A 220 22.70 8.30 3.28
CA GLN A 220 21.78 9.17 2.53
C GLN A 220 20.34 8.65 2.49
N VAL A 221 20.13 7.34 2.39
CA VAL A 221 18.81 6.72 2.47
C VAL A 221 18.17 6.95 3.85
N ILE A 222 18.94 6.75 4.92
CA ILE A 222 18.47 6.99 6.29
C ILE A 222 18.11 8.46 6.50
N ASP A 223 19.01 9.36 6.11
CA ASP A 223 18.80 10.80 6.26
C ASP A 223 17.52 11.25 5.52
N LYS A 224 17.31 10.76 4.29
CA LYS A 224 16.06 11.01 3.54
C LYS A 224 14.81 10.46 4.21
N LEU A 225 14.85 9.24 4.76
CA LEU A 225 13.72 8.66 5.49
C LEU A 225 13.38 9.49 6.74
N GLN A 226 14.39 10.02 7.44
CA GLN A 226 14.20 10.90 8.57
C GLN A 226 13.59 12.24 8.16
N ASP A 227 14.04 12.81 7.04
CA ASP A 227 13.47 14.07 6.51
C ASP A 227 12.00 13.88 6.12
N ILE A 228 11.64 12.76 5.49
CA ILE A 228 10.25 12.43 5.13
C ILE A 228 9.42 12.24 6.41
N ALA A 229 9.94 11.51 7.39
CA ALA A 229 9.25 11.29 8.67
C ALA A 229 8.96 12.61 9.40
N LEU A 230 9.92 13.55 9.37
CA LEU A 230 9.75 14.88 9.96
C LEU A 230 8.71 15.69 9.20
N SER A 231 8.72 15.66 7.87
CA SER A 231 7.76 16.41 7.05
C SER A 231 6.33 15.87 7.19
N HIS A 232 6.17 14.57 7.38
CA HIS A 232 4.86 13.94 7.62
C HIS A 232 4.46 13.88 9.11
N GLU A 233 5.27 14.45 10.00
CA GLU A 233 5.05 14.40 11.47
C GLU A 233 4.83 12.96 11.98
N THR A 234 5.51 11.98 11.34
CA THR A 234 5.34 10.55 11.60
C THR A 234 6.51 10.00 12.41
N GLN A 235 6.24 9.15 13.38
CA GLN A 235 7.31 8.43 14.11
C GLN A 235 7.97 7.40 13.22
N LEU A 236 9.31 7.43 13.13
CA LEU A 236 10.13 6.49 12.37
C LEU A 236 11.11 5.77 13.29
N ASP A 237 11.02 4.44 13.31
CA ASP A 237 12.02 3.57 13.92
C ASP A 237 12.83 2.88 12.80
N ILE A 238 14.15 2.81 12.94
CA ILE A 238 15.04 2.13 11.98
C ILE A 238 15.66 0.91 12.64
N ILE A 239 15.41 -0.25 12.07
CA ILE A 239 16.01 -1.53 12.51
C ILE A 239 17.11 -1.92 11.52
N SER A 240 18.37 -1.93 11.97
CA SER A 240 19.48 -2.46 11.18
C SER A 240 19.72 -3.93 11.52
N SER A 241 19.92 -4.76 10.50
CA SER A 241 20.21 -6.19 10.65
C SER A 241 21.15 -6.66 9.54
N GLU A 242 21.93 -7.70 9.82
CA GLU A 242 22.77 -8.35 8.81
C GLU A 242 22.02 -9.51 8.16
N GLY A 243 22.20 -9.72 6.86
CA GLY A 243 21.74 -10.93 6.18
C GLY A 243 20.88 -10.70 4.93
N ASN A 244 20.01 -11.68 4.65
CA ASN A 244 19.12 -11.60 3.51
C ASN A 244 17.90 -10.73 3.86
N GLU A 245 17.69 -9.69 3.08
CA GLU A 245 16.65 -8.66 3.27
C GLU A 245 15.26 -9.27 3.43
N ALA A 246 14.83 -10.12 2.49
CA ALA A 246 13.51 -10.72 2.52
C ALA A 246 13.31 -11.63 3.75
N LYS A 247 14.32 -12.42 4.10
CA LYS A 247 14.28 -13.30 5.28
C LYS A 247 14.20 -12.48 6.56
N THR A 248 15.06 -11.48 6.70
CA THR A 248 15.09 -10.59 7.87
C THR A 248 13.78 -9.83 8.02
N PHE A 249 13.18 -9.38 6.92
CA PHE A 249 11.88 -8.73 6.95
C PHE A 249 10.79 -9.67 7.48
N ILE A 250 10.73 -10.91 7.00
CA ILE A 250 9.77 -11.91 7.46
C ILE A 250 9.95 -12.24 8.94
N GLU A 251 11.17 -12.38 9.41
CA GLU A 251 11.48 -12.65 10.83
C GLU A 251 10.98 -11.51 11.75
N ASN A 252 10.91 -10.28 11.23
CA ASN A 252 10.40 -9.12 11.96
C ASN A 252 8.92 -8.82 11.66
N SER A 253 8.27 -9.50 10.71
CA SER A 253 6.90 -9.19 10.27
C SER A 253 5.84 -9.34 11.36
N ASN A 254 6.12 -10.03 12.46
CA ASN A 254 5.26 -10.10 13.63
C ASN A 254 5.27 -8.82 14.50
N LYS A 255 6.14 -7.86 14.19
CA LYS A 255 6.21 -6.55 14.85
C LYS A 255 5.45 -5.47 14.08
N PHE A 256 4.96 -5.81 12.90
CA PHE A 256 4.21 -4.92 12.02
C PHE A 256 2.76 -5.37 11.96
N ASP A 257 1.84 -4.43 11.91
CA ASP A 257 0.43 -4.72 11.63
C ASP A 257 0.17 -4.69 10.11
N LEU A 258 0.88 -3.82 9.41
CA LEU A 258 0.86 -3.72 7.95
C LEU A 258 2.29 -3.69 7.41
N SER A 259 2.56 -4.45 6.37
CA SER A 259 3.80 -4.36 5.58
C SER A 259 3.51 -3.69 4.24
N VAL A 260 4.28 -2.66 3.87
CA VAL A 260 4.14 -2.02 2.55
C VAL A 260 5.33 -2.39 1.70
N VAL A 261 5.06 -3.01 0.56
CA VAL A 261 6.07 -3.47 -0.39
C VAL A 261 5.62 -3.18 -1.82
N GLY A 262 6.55 -3.13 -2.74
CA GLY A 262 6.23 -2.94 -4.14
C GLY A 262 7.35 -3.44 -5.02
N LYS A 263 7.29 -3.12 -6.29
CA LYS A 263 8.39 -3.38 -7.18
C LYS A 263 9.48 -2.37 -6.90
N ASP A 264 10.54 -2.83 -6.22
CA ASP A 264 11.72 -2.01 -6.02
C ASP A 264 12.39 -1.73 -7.36
N LEU A 265 12.68 -0.47 -7.62
CA LEU A 265 13.40 -0.04 -8.81
C LEU A 265 14.92 -0.31 -8.70
N SER A 266 15.40 -0.73 -7.53
CA SER A 266 16.78 -1.14 -7.36
C SER A 266 17.09 -2.35 -8.26
N SER A 267 17.69 -2.05 -9.39
CA SER A 267 18.43 -2.90 -10.31
C SER A 267 18.12 -4.41 -10.29
N GLY A 268 17.09 -4.81 -11.03
CA GLY A 268 17.06 -6.19 -11.52
C GLY A 268 15.90 -7.04 -11.04
N TRP A 269 15.75 -8.17 -11.68
CA TRP A 269 14.71 -9.19 -11.48
C TRP A 269 14.59 -9.75 -10.04
N GLN A 270 15.53 -9.42 -9.15
CA GLN A 270 15.55 -9.87 -7.75
C GLN A 270 14.54 -9.11 -6.89
N SER A 271 14.27 -7.84 -7.14
CA SER A 271 13.35 -7.02 -6.35
C SER A 271 11.91 -7.54 -6.38
N LYS A 272 11.43 -7.93 -7.57
CA LYS A 272 10.11 -8.57 -7.70
C LYS A 272 9.98 -9.85 -6.88
N LYS A 273 11.08 -10.58 -6.68
CA LYS A 273 11.09 -11.80 -5.87
C LYS A 273 11.05 -11.52 -4.37
N ILE A 274 11.64 -10.40 -3.92
CA ILE A 274 11.61 -10.00 -2.51
C ILE A 274 10.17 -9.68 -2.10
N SER A 275 9.50 -8.81 -2.84
CA SER A 275 8.11 -8.43 -2.56
C SER A 275 7.14 -9.61 -2.68
N GLU A 276 7.31 -10.47 -3.71
CA GLU A 276 6.55 -11.73 -3.83
C GLU A 276 6.79 -12.63 -2.62
N TYR A 277 8.04 -12.78 -2.18
CA TYR A 277 8.40 -13.63 -1.04
C TYR A 277 7.81 -13.08 0.27
N ILE A 278 7.86 -11.76 0.48
CA ILE A 278 7.25 -11.10 1.64
C ILE A 278 5.73 -11.28 1.60
N SER A 279 5.08 -11.05 0.45
CA SER A 279 3.62 -11.19 0.32
C SER A 279 3.14 -12.62 0.62
N VAL A 280 3.95 -13.63 0.34
CA VAL A 280 3.64 -15.05 0.64
C VAL A 280 3.82 -15.36 2.13
N ASN A 281 4.92 -14.89 2.73
CA ASN A 281 5.41 -15.43 4.02
C ASN A 281 5.22 -14.46 5.21
N SER A 282 4.76 -13.23 5.00
CA SER A 282 4.49 -12.29 6.08
C SER A 282 3.42 -12.82 7.02
N LYS A 283 3.56 -12.51 8.31
CA LYS A 283 2.57 -12.80 9.34
C LYS A 283 1.50 -11.71 9.46
N SER A 284 1.85 -10.47 9.09
CA SER A 284 0.94 -9.33 9.01
C SER A 284 0.38 -9.18 7.60
N SER A 285 -0.65 -8.38 7.47
CA SER A 285 -1.20 -7.98 6.17
C SER A 285 -0.15 -7.25 5.33
N VAL A 286 -0.21 -7.40 4.02
CA VAL A 286 0.78 -6.84 3.09
C VAL A 286 0.08 -6.02 2.03
N LEU A 287 0.39 -4.73 1.96
CA LEU A 287 0.00 -3.87 0.87
C LEU A 287 1.09 -3.90 -0.20
N TYR A 288 0.76 -4.45 -1.34
CA TYR A 288 1.61 -4.46 -2.53
C TYR A 288 1.26 -3.28 -3.42
N ILE A 289 2.26 -2.45 -3.74
CA ILE A 289 2.14 -1.29 -4.62
C ILE A 289 2.67 -1.69 -6.01
N PRO A 290 1.87 -1.55 -7.07
CA PRO A 290 2.30 -1.75 -8.45
C PRO A 290 3.24 -0.63 -8.88
N ASN A 291 3.94 -0.82 -10.00
CA ASN A 291 4.76 0.20 -10.68
C ASN A 291 4.30 0.37 -12.11
#